data_8a63681616916ad6325168d441443d5f
#
_entry.id   8a63681616916ad6325168d441443d5f
#
_cell.length_a   1.000
_cell.length_b   1.000
_cell.length_c   1.000
_cell.angle_alpha   90.00
_cell.angle_beta   90.00
_cell.angle_gamma   90.00
#
_symmetry.space_group_name_H-M   'P 1'
#
loop_
_entity.id
_entity.type
_entity.pdbx_description
1 polymer ?
#
loop_
_entity_poly.entity_id
_entity_poly.type
_entity_poly.pdbx_seq_one_letter_code
_entity_poly.pdbx_strand_id
1 'polypeptide(L)'
;SINFKELANKYQTPYYVYDFDHITKQYEELKGAFRARKSLIAYAVKANSNLSVIKHLANLGAGADCVSIGEVKRALKVGIPSYKIIFSGVGKIDEEIKQALELDILMINVESDAELNRVELIAKELGKTARISIRVNPNIDPQTHPYISTGLHENKFGVDIDTAKRMYIQCKNSANLDPVGMHCHIGSQLTQLQPIKESVKIITDLVRNLKAIKIELSFVDVGGGLGIVYKDETLIDTNEYAQSILENMFGLDITIICEPGRFMVGNSGTFVTKVLYEKVNGNKRFVI
;
A
#
# COMPACT_ATOMS: atom_id res chain seq x y z
N SER A 1 -3.49 -15.49 -25.14
CA SER A 1 -4.84 -15.49 -24.53
C SER A 1 -5.10 -16.80 -23.80
N ILE A 2 -5.73 -16.73 -22.61
CA ILE A 2 -6.04 -17.90 -21.78
C ILE A 2 -7.26 -18.64 -22.38
N ASN A 3 -7.12 -19.94 -22.62
CA ASN A 3 -8.24 -20.80 -23.05
C ASN A 3 -8.93 -21.43 -21.83
N PHE A 4 -9.95 -20.76 -21.30
CA PHE A 4 -10.68 -21.19 -20.12
C PHE A 4 -11.39 -22.56 -20.30
N LYS A 5 -11.85 -22.89 -21.52
CA LYS A 5 -12.52 -24.16 -21.79
C LYS A 5 -11.54 -25.33 -21.71
N GLU A 6 -10.34 -25.16 -22.22
CA GLU A 6 -9.26 -26.15 -22.12
C GLU A 6 -8.84 -26.35 -20.67
N LEU A 7 -8.66 -25.24 -19.92
CA LEU A 7 -8.32 -25.30 -18.49
C LEU A 7 -9.41 -26.00 -17.67
N ALA A 8 -10.71 -25.73 -17.96
CA ALA A 8 -11.81 -26.38 -17.27
C ALA A 8 -11.93 -27.87 -17.55
N ASN A 9 -11.40 -28.35 -18.69
CA ASN A 9 -11.29 -29.76 -18.99
C ASN A 9 -10.09 -30.43 -18.30
N LYS A 10 -9.04 -29.68 -18.04
CA LYS A 10 -7.79 -30.16 -17.44
C LYS A 10 -7.83 -30.16 -15.91
N TYR A 11 -8.46 -29.15 -15.30
CA TYR A 11 -8.50 -28.94 -13.85
C TYR A 11 -9.93 -28.98 -13.34
N GLN A 12 -10.11 -29.58 -12.17
CA GLN A 12 -11.42 -29.65 -11.52
C GLN A 12 -11.87 -28.24 -11.07
N THR A 13 -13.04 -27.82 -11.53
CA THR A 13 -13.70 -26.58 -11.07
C THR A 13 -14.29 -26.76 -9.67
N PRO A 14 -14.50 -25.67 -8.86
CA PRO A 14 -14.16 -24.29 -9.16
C PRO A 14 -12.68 -23.92 -8.86
N TYR A 15 -12.14 -22.92 -9.55
CA TYR A 15 -10.80 -22.38 -9.30
C TYR A 15 -10.67 -20.94 -9.80
N TYR A 16 -9.61 -20.24 -9.35
CA TYR A 16 -9.18 -18.96 -9.90
C TYR A 16 -8.03 -19.15 -10.87
N VAL A 17 -8.04 -18.38 -11.96
CA VAL A 17 -6.93 -18.24 -12.91
C VAL A 17 -6.41 -16.83 -12.80
N TYR A 18 -5.10 -16.65 -12.67
CA TYR A 18 -4.44 -15.36 -12.65
C TYR A 18 -3.61 -15.15 -13.91
N ASP A 19 -3.85 -14.04 -14.61
CA ASP A 19 -3.08 -13.61 -15.77
C ASP A 19 -1.86 -12.81 -15.32
N PHE A 20 -0.69 -13.43 -15.36
CA PHE A 20 0.55 -12.77 -14.93
C PHE A 20 1.08 -11.76 -15.95
N ASP A 21 0.72 -11.88 -17.22
CA ASP A 21 1.08 -10.86 -18.23
C ASP A 21 0.35 -9.55 -17.92
N HIS A 22 -0.91 -9.63 -17.47
CA HIS A 22 -1.64 -8.46 -17.01
C HIS A 22 -0.97 -7.82 -15.79
N ILE A 23 -0.57 -8.61 -14.79
CA ILE A 23 0.14 -8.11 -13.59
C ILE A 23 1.45 -7.43 -13.99
N THR A 24 2.22 -8.04 -14.87
CA THR A 24 3.47 -7.45 -15.39
C THR A 24 3.21 -6.10 -16.04
N LYS A 25 2.22 -6.03 -16.93
CA LYS A 25 1.85 -4.78 -17.60
C LYS A 25 1.50 -3.67 -16.60
N GLN A 26 0.67 -3.96 -15.61
CA GLN A 26 0.26 -2.99 -14.58
C GLN A 26 1.47 -2.50 -13.77
N TYR A 27 2.36 -3.40 -13.39
CA TYR A 27 3.58 -3.06 -12.67
C TYR A 27 4.51 -2.17 -13.50
N GLU A 28 4.81 -2.57 -14.72
CA GLU A 28 5.72 -1.84 -15.62
C GLU A 28 5.18 -0.45 -15.99
N GLU A 29 3.87 -0.35 -16.22
CA GLU A 29 3.20 0.91 -16.50
C GLU A 29 3.34 1.89 -15.33
N LEU A 30 3.00 1.46 -14.11
CA LEU A 30 3.11 2.33 -12.95
C LEU A 30 4.58 2.65 -12.60
N LYS A 31 5.46 1.66 -12.64
CA LYS A 31 6.89 1.86 -12.38
C LYS A 31 7.51 2.79 -13.40
N GLY A 32 7.16 2.63 -14.67
CA GLY A 32 7.61 3.49 -15.78
C GLY A 32 7.13 4.94 -15.66
N ALA A 33 5.94 5.16 -15.11
CA ALA A 33 5.41 6.50 -14.88
C ALA A 33 6.26 7.31 -13.88
N PHE A 34 6.94 6.66 -12.95
CA PHE A 34 7.86 7.28 -11.98
C PHE A 34 9.33 7.29 -12.39
N ARG A 35 9.66 7.01 -13.66
CA ARG A 35 11.04 6.91 -14.14
C ARG A 35 11.92 8.15 -13.91
N ALA A 36 11.29 9.31 -13.74
CA ALA A 36 12.02 10.57 -13.51
C ALA A 36 12.62 10.69 -12.10
N ARG A 37 12.24 9.80 -11.16
CA ARG A 37 12.72 9.81 -9.77
C ARG A 37 12.91 8.41 -9.21
N LYS A 38 13.68 8.32 -8.13
CA LYS A 38 13.76 7.09 -7.33
C LYS A 38 12.38 6.75 -6.79
N SER A 39 11.94 5.53 -7.03
CA SER A 39 10.63 5.05 -6.60
C SER A 39 10.65 3.57 -6.26
N LEU A 40 9.79 3.19 -5.34
CA LEU A 40 9.50 1.82 -4.96
C LEU A 40 8.00 1.57 -5.13
N ILE A 41 7.65 0.56 -5.90
CA ILE A 41 6.29 0.03 -5.95
C ILE A 41 6.20 -1.08 -4.91
N ALA A 42 5.59 -0.80 -3.77
CA ALA A 42 5.38 -1.75 -2.68
C ALA A 42 3.98 -2.37 -2.83
N TYR A 43 3.93 -3.58 -3.35
CA TYR A 43 2.66 -4.26 -3.58
C TYR A 43 1.89 -4.48 -2.26
N ALA A 44 0.63 -4.04 -2.20
CA ALA A 44 -0.23 -4.26 -1.04
C ALA A 44 -0.70 -5.73 -1.01
N VAL A 45 -0.04 -6.54 -0.20
CA VAL A 45 -0.21 -8.00 -0.13
C VAL A 45 -1.64 -8.40 0.23
N LYS A 46 -2.35 -7.58 0.99
CA LYS A 46 -3.77 -7.79 1.33
C LYS A 46 -4.69 -7.95 0.12
N ALA A 47 -4.32 -7.43 -1.04
CA ALA A 47 -5.14 -7.55 -2.25
C ALA A 47 -5.17 -8.99 -2.78
N ASN A 48 -4.05 -9.69 -2.73
CA ASN A 48 -3.94 -11.12 -3.00
C ASN A 48 -2.62 -11.66 -2.41
N SER A 49 -2.72 -12.44 -1.36
CA SER A 49 -1.57 -12.98 -0.63
C SER A 49 -1.06 -14.32 -1.17
N ASN A 50 -1.48 -14.74 -2.35
CA ASN A 50 -0.96 -15.95 -3.01
C ASN A 50 0.54 -15.80 -3.24
N LEU A 51 1.32 -16.79 -2.80
CA LEU A 51 2.79 -16.75 -2.89
C LEU A 51 3.29 -16.61 -4.34
N SER A 52 2.61 -17.23 -5.31
CA SER A 52 3.01 -17.13 -6.72
C SER A 52 2.79 -15.72 -7.28
N VAL A 53 1.72 -15.03 -6.85
CA VAL A 53 1.45 -13.62 -7.21
C VAL A 53 2.52 -12.71 -6.62
N ILE A 54 2.80 -12.86 -5.32
CA ILE A 54 3.84 -12.05 -4.64
C ILE A 54 5.21 -12.30 -5.28
N LYS A 55 5.55 -13.58 -5.55
CA LYS A 55 6.82 -13.95 -6.19
C LYS A 55 6.97 -13.34 -7.58
N HIS A 56 5.90 -13.34 -8.37
CA HIS A 56 5.92 -12.73 -9.69
C HIS A 56 6.26 -11.24 -9.61
N LEU A 57 5.59 -10.51 -8.72
CA LEU A 57 5.87 -9.09 -8.46
C LEU A 57 7.28 -8.87 -7.89
N ALA A 58 7.75 -9.75 -6.99
CA ALA A 58 9.11 -9.70 -6.47
C ALA A 58 10.16 -9.82 -7.59
N ASN A 59 9.94 -10.71 -8.54
CA ASN A 59 10.82 -10.89 -9.71
C ASN A 59 10.86 -9.65 -10.62
N LEU A 60 9.81 -8.85 -10.64
CA LEU A 60 9.77 -7.56 -11.35
C LEU A 60 10.46 -6.43 -10.56
N GLY A 61 10.81 -6.66 -9.30
CA GLY A 61 11.48 -5.69 -8.44
C GLY A 61 10.56 -4.97 -7.45
N ALA A 62 9.32 -5.40 -7.29
CA ALA A 62 8.40 -4.84 -6.31
C ALA A 62 8.87 -5.07 -4.87
N GLY A 63 8.55 -4.11 -4.00
CA GLY A 63 8.52 -4.32 -2.56
C GLY A 63 7.15 -4.83 -2.10
N ALA A 64 6.92 -4.84 -0.80
CA ALA A 64 5.65 -5.25 -0.21
C ALA A 64 5.19 -4.27 0.87
N ASP A 65 3.91 -3.91 0.80
CA ASP A 65 3.15 -3.31 1.90
C ASP A 65 2.36 -4.40 2.58
N CYS A 66 2.67 -4.64 3.86
CA CYS A 66 2.15 -5.74 4.66
C CYS A 66 1.36 -5.20 5.85
N VAL A 67 0.23 -5.83 6.16
CA VAL A 67 -0.65 -5.43 7.28
C VAL A 67 -0.66 -6.46 8.42
N SER A 68 0.20 -7.46 8.35
CA SER A 68 0.46 -8.43 9.41
C SER A 68 1.86 -9.00 9.28
N ILE A 69 2.39 -9.54 10.37
CA ILE A 69 3.69 -10.24 10.33
C ILE A 69 3.63 -11.49 9.45
N GLY A 70 2.46 -12.11 9.31
CA GLY A 70 2.25 -13.22 8.38
C GLY A 70 2.48 -12.81 6.92
N GLU A 71 2.02 -11.62 6.52
CA GLU A 71 2.28 -11.08 5.19
C GLU A 71 3.77 -10.72 5.00
N VAL A 72 4.42 -10.15 6.02
CA VAL A 72 5.87 -9.89 6.00
C VAL A 72 6.64 -11.19 5.73
N LYS A 73 6.30 -12.26 6.45
CA LYS A 73 6.93 -13.59 6.26
C LYS A 73 6.66 -14.17 4.88
N ARG A 74 5.47 -13.96 4.32
CA ARG A 74 5.16 -14.37 2.93
C ARG A 74 6.03 -13.62 1.93
N ALA A 75 6.18 -12.32 2.08
CA ALA A 75 7.02 -11.48 1.23
C ALA A 75 8.49 -11.93 1.26
N LEU A 76 9.04 -12.13 2.45
CA LEU A 76 10.40 -12.63 2.63
C LEU A 76 10.59 -14.02 2.02
N LYS A 77 9.62 -14.93 2.22
CA LYS A 77 9.68 -16.30 1.71
C LYS A 77 9.82 -16.37 0.19
N VAL A 78 9.24 -15.44 -0.54
CA VAL A 78 9.31 -15.41 -2.01
C VAL A 78 10.46 -14.56 -2.55
N GLY A 79 11.29 -13.99 -1.68
CA GLY A 79 12.52 -13.31 -2.06
C GLY A 79 12.43 -11.80 -2.13
N ILE A 80 11.39 -11.15 -1.60
CA ILE A 80 11.39 -9.70 -1.41
C ILE A 80 12.39 -9.40 -0.29
N PRO A 81 13.43 -8.55 -0.54
CA PRO A 81 14.39 -8.24 0.49
C PRO A 81 13.76 -7.38 1.60
N SER A 82 14.22 -7.55 2.83
CA SER A 82 13.67 -6.86 4.00
C SER A 82 13.63 -5.33 3.83
N TYR A 83 14.64 -4.75 3.19
CA TYR A 83 14.72 -3.30 2.93
C TYR A 83 13.71 -2.78 1.87
N LYS A 84 12.84 -3.64 1.34
CA LYS A 84 11.69 -3.30 0.48
C LYS A 84 10.35 -3.67 1.10
N ILE A 85 10.31 -3.99 2.40
CA ILE A 85 9.11 -4.40 3.10
C ILE A 85 8.70 -3.32 4.09
N ILE A 86 7.42 -2.96 4.04
CA ILE A 86 6.78 -1.96 4.90
C ILE A 86 5.71 -2.67 5.73
N PHE A 87 5.61 -2.34 7.01
CA PHE A 87 4.58 -2.89 7.89
C PHE A 87 3.60 -1.81 8.33
N SER A 88 2.38 -1.91 7.84
CA SER A 88 1.26 -0.99 8.06
C SER A 88 0.17 -1.63 8.93
N GLY A 89 -0.89 -0.87 9.25
CA GLY A 89 -2.05 -1.33 10.00
C GLY A 89 -2.16 -0.72 11.38
N VAL A 90 -3.40 -0.50 11.85
CA VAL A 90 -3.72 0.16 13.13
C VAL A 90 -3.60 -0.75 14.35
N GLY A 91 -3.55 -2.07 14.16
CA GLY A 91 -3.65 -3.07 15.24
C GLY A 91 -2.43 -3.96 15.37
N LYS A 92 -1.20 -3.40 15.21
CA LYS A 92 0.03 -4.17 15.43
C LYS A 92 0.17 -4.53 16.92
N ILE A 93 0.34 -5.80 17.20
CA ILE A 93 0.64 -6.28 18.57
C ILE A 93 2.16 -6.27 18.82
N ASP A 94 2.54 -6.27 20.08
CA ASP A 94 3.95 -6.19 20.51
C ASP A 94 4.83 -7.25 19.85
N GLU A 95 4.36 -8.48 19.75
CA GLU A 95 5.10 -9.59 19.13
C GLU A 95 5.33 -9.36 17.63
N GLU A 96 4.38 -8.76 16.93
CA GLU A 96 4.55 -8.40 15.50
C GLU A 96 5.56 -7.27 15.32
N ILE A 97 5.51 -6.25 16.19
CA ILE A 97 6.48 -5.14 16.19
C ILE A 97 7.89 -5.69 16.45
N LYS A 98 8.04 -6.54 17.46
CA LYS A 98 9.30 -7.19 17.78
C LYS A 98 9.86 -7.97 16.61
N GLN A 99 9.07 -8.83 15.99
CA GLN A 99 9.50 -9.62 14.83
C GLN A 99 9.85 -8.72 13.63
N ALA A 100 9.08 -7.67 13.38
CA ALA A 100 9.38 -6.71 12.30
C ALA A 100 10.75 -6.03 12.51
N LEU A 101 11.07 -5.64 13.74
CA LEU A 101 12.36 -5.05 14.08
C LEU A 101 13.52 -6.07 13.97
N GLU A 102 13.30 -7.31 14.40
CA GLU A 102 14.28 -8.39 14.27
C GLU A 102 14.57 -8.76 12.81
N LEU A 103 13.55 -8.71 11.95
CA LEU A 103 13.65 -8.96 10.51
C LEU A 103 14.26 -7.77 9.73
N ASP A 104 14.49 -6.64 10.39
CA ASP A 104 15.10 -5.44 9.83
C ASP A 104 14.42 -4.96 8.54
N ILE A 105 13.10 -4.88 8.56
CA ILE A 105 12.31 -4.38 7.43
C ILE A 105 12.57 -2.90 7.17
N LEU A 106 12.13 -2.39 6.01
CA LEU A 106 12.39 -1.01 5.61
C LEU A 106 11.90 -0.01 6.65
N MET A 107 10.64 -0.10 7.04
CA MET A 107 10.05 0.79 8.05
C MET A 107 8.70 0.25 8.55
N ILE A 108 8.29 0.73 9.71
CA ILE A 108 6.97 0.55 10.28
C ILE A 108 6.17 1.84 10.05
N ASN A 109 5.02 1.74 9.40
CA ASN A 109 4.05 2.83 9.29
C ASN A 109 3.23 2.90 10.57
N VAL A 110 3.47 3.93 11.37
CA VAL A 110 2.84 4.14 12.68
C VAL A 110 1.55 4.93 12.53
N GLU A 111 0.52 4.52 13.24
CA GLU A 111 -0.85 5.04 13.10
C GLU A 111 -1.32 5.88 14.30
N SER A 112 -0.53 5.92 15.41
CA SER A 112 -0.90 6.65 16.62
C SER A 112 0.29 6.91 17.55
N ASP A 113 0.14 7.89 18.46
CA ASP A 113 1.10 8.15 19.55
C ASP A 113 1.32 6.90 20.42
N ALA A 114 0.25 6.18 20.73
CA ALA A 114 0.32 4.98 21.56
C ALA A 114 1.15 3.88 20.88
N GLU A 115 0.98 3.69 19.57
CA GLU A 115 1.79 2.75 18.81
C GLU A 115 3.26 3.19 18.75
N LEU A 116 3.53 4.48 18.52
CA LEU A 116 4.90 5.01 18.52
C LEU A 116 5.63 4.73 19.83
N ASN A 117 4.96 4.94 20.96
CA ASN A 117 5.51 4.66 22.29
C ASN A 117 5.80 3.16 22.47
N ARG A 118 4.93 2.28 21.94
CA ARG A 118 5.18 0.83 21.98
C ARG A 118 6.36 0.42 21.12
N VAL A 119 6.47 0.96 19.91
CA VAL A 119 7.62 0.70 19.02
C VAL A 119 8.92 1.16 19.68
N GLU A 120 8.94 2.35 20.28
CA GLU A 120 10.11 2.87 20.98
C GLU A 120 10.56 1.97 22.13
N LEU A 121 9.61 1.52 22.97
CA LEU A 121 9.89 0.64 24.09
C LEU A 121 10.46 -0.69 23.62
N ILE A 122 9.84 -1.34 22.64
CA ILE A 122 10.28 -2.64 22.10
C ILE A 122 11.66 -2.49 21.44
N ALA A 123 11.87 -1.43 20.67
CA ALA A 123 13.17 -1.15 20.06
C ALA A 123 14.27 -1.00 21.12
N LYS A 124 13.98 -0.28 22.20
CA LYS A 124 14.90 -0.11 23.34
C LYS A 124 15.23 -1.45 24.00
N GLU A 125 14.21 -2.28 24.27
CA GLU A 125 14.39 -3.62 24.84
C GLU A 125 15.26 -4.52 23.97
N LEU A 126 15.15 -4.39 22.65
CA LEU A 126 15.96 -5.14 21.67
C LEU A 126 17.36 -4.52 21.43
N GLY A 127 17.65 -3.33 21.98
CA GLY A 127 18.87 -2.60 21.68
C GLY A 127 18.96 -2.14 20.23
N LYS A 128 17.81 -1.86 19.60
CA LYS A 128 17.69 -1.46 18.19
C LYS A 128 17.17 -0.04 18.04
N THR A 129 17.33 0.50 16.83
CA THR A 129 16.67 1.73 16.38
C THR A 129 15.65 1.37 15.32
N ALA A 130 14.37 1.70 15.59
CA ALA A 130 13.29 1.42 14.68
C ALA A 130 13.19 2.50 13.60
N ARG A 131 13.24 2.11 12.32
CA ARG A 131 12.90 3.01 11.22
C ARG A 131 11.39 3.14 11.13
N ILE A 132 10.91 4.37 11.21
CA ILE A 132 9.49 4.69 11.21
C ILE A 132 9.08 5.63 10.12
N SER A 133 7.85 5.47 9.70
CA SER A 133 7.06 6.41 8.94
C SER A 133 5.76 6.66 9.70
N ILE A 134 5.26 7.87 9.69
CA ILE A 134 4.01 8.22 10.36
C ILE A 134 2.95 8.38 9.30
N ARG A 135 1.81 7.70 9.48
CA ARG A 135 0.66 7.85 8.60
C ARG A 135 -0.10 9.12 8.98
N VAL A 136 -0.06 10.08 8.08
CA VAL A 136 -0.74 11.36 8.22
C VAL A 136 -2.08 11.30 7.49
N ASN A 137 -3.13 11.70 8.17
CA ASN A 137 -4.44 11.90 7.56
C ASN A 137 -4.54 13.35 7.06
N PRO A 138 -4.60 13.59 5.74
CA PRO A 138 -4.65 14.95 5.19
C PRO A 138 -6.03 15.59 5.30
N ASN A 139 -7.04 14.87 5.80
CA ASN A 139 -8.44 15.33 5.88
C ASN A 139 -9.02 15.75 4.52
N ILE A 140 -8.75 14.97 3.49
CA ILE A 140 -9.28 15.16 2.14
C ILE A 140 -10.34 14.11 1.84
N ASP A 141 -11.49 14.55 1.30
CA ASP A 141 -12.53 13.64 0.82
C ASP A 141 -12.10 13.07 -0.55
N PRO A 142 -11.86 11.75 -0.67
CA PRO A 142 -11.49 11.12 -1.93
C PRO A 142 -12.65 10.97 -2.91
N GLN A 143 -13.88 11.36 -2.52
CA GLN A 143 -15.11 11.23 -3.31
C GLN A 143 -15.39 9.78 -3.75
N THR A 144 -15.12 8.85 -2.83
CA THR A 144 -15.38 7.41 -2.98
C THR A 144 -16.46 6.95 -2.01
N HIS A 145 -16.78 5.65 -2.02
CA HIS A 145 -17.74 5.09 -1.07
C HIS A 145 -17.25 5.31 0.39
N PRO A 146 -18.12 5.74 1.35
CA PRO A 146 -17.71 6.05 2.72
C PRO A 146 -16.95 4.93 3.44
N TYR A 147 -17.28 3.66 3.17
CA TYR A 147 -16.60 2.50 3.77
C TYR A 147 -15.16 2.27 3.29
N ILE A 148 -14.76 2.84 2.16
CA ILE A 148 -13.41 2.74 1.60
C ILE A 148 -12.62 4.04 1.65
N SER A 149 -13.23 5.13 2.12
CA SER A 149 -12.57 6.41 2.37
C SER A 149 -11.74 6.34 3.66
N THR A 150 -10.49 6.73 3.60
CA THR A 150 -9.57 6.75 4.75
C THR A 150 -8.91 8.12 4.97
N GLY A 151 -9.26 9.10 4.15
CA GLY A 151 -8.66 10.45 4.15
C GLY A 151 -9.38 11.49 5.00
N LEU A 152 -10.55 11.17 5.58
CA LEU A 152 -11.34 12.09 6.39
C LEU A 152 -10.90 12.10 7.85
N HIS A 153 -11.15 13.21 8.55
CA HIS A 153 -10.73 13.43 9.94
C HIS A 153 -11.29 12.36 10.91
N GLU A 154 -12.55 12.01 10.80
CA GLU A 154 -13.21 10.98 11.61
C GLU A 154 -12.98 9.56 11.09
N ASN A 155 -11.74 9.22 10.77
CA ASN A 155 -11.35 7.88 10.33
C ASN A 155 -10.37 7.27 11.35
N LYS A 156 -10.45 5.93 11.52
CA LYS A 156 -9.56 5.21 12.43
C LYS A 156 -8.09 5.19 11.99
N PHE A 157 -7.79 5.57 10.74
CA PHE A 157 -6.46 5.49 10.16
C PHE A 157 -5.73 6.82 10.22
N GLY A 158 -4.45 6.76 10.59
CA GLY A 158 -3.54 7.89 10.60
C GLY A 158 -3.81 8.90 11.71
N VAL A 159 -2.99 9.92 11.74
CA VAL A 159 -3.06 11.04 12.69
C VAL A 159 -3.19 12.36 11.95
N ASP A 160 -3.70 13.37 12.60
CA ASP A 160 -3.71 14.75 12.08
C ASP A 160 -2.29 15.33 11.99
N ILE A 161 -2.17 16.45 11.26
CA ILE A 161 -0.87 17.09 10.98
C ILE A 161 -0.16 17.54 12.26
N ASP A 162 -0.87 18.10 13.22
CA ASP A 162 -0.26 18.62 14.46
C ASP A 162 0.23 17.46 15.34
N THR A 163 -0.53 16.39 15.43
CA THR A 163 -0.12 15.17 16.11
C THR A 163 1.11 14.56 15.41
N ALA A 164 1.12 14.47 14.07
CA ALA A 164 2.26 13.99 13.31
C ALA A 164 3.53 14.82 13.62
N LYS A 165 3.45 16.13 13.63
CA LYS A 165 4.59 16.99 13.98
C LYS A 165 5.17 16.66 15.37
N ARG A 166 4.30 16.52 16.38
CA ARG A 166 4.73 16.13 17.74
C ARG A 166 5.42 14.75 17.73
N MET A 167 4.87 13.78 17.00
CA MET A 167 5.45 12.44 16.87
C MET A 167 6.82 12.47 16.21
N TYR A 168 7.00 13.27 15.15
CA TYR A 168 8.31 13.42 14.49
C TYR A 168 9.34 14.09 15.41
N ILE A 169 8.94 15.05 16.22
CA ILE A 169 9.81 15.66 17.23
C ILE A 169 10.20 14.65 18.30
N GLN A 170 9.27 13.79 18.75
CA GLN A 170 9.58 12.67 19.63
C GLN A 170 10.63 11.74 19.00
N CYS A 171 10.45 11.34 17.74
CA CYS A 171 11.41 10.52 17.04
C CYS A 171 12.82 11.16 17.02
N LYS A 172 12.91 12.45 16.69
CA LYS A 172 14.17 13.18 16.66
C LYS A 172 14.91 13.14 18.00
N ASN A 173 14.18 13.17 19.09
CA ASN A 173 14.72 13.18 20.45
C ASN A 173 14.97 11.78 21.04
N SER A 174 14.60 10.72 20.32
CA SER A 174 14.75 9.34 20.77
C SER A 174 16.02 8.70 20.19
N ALA A 175 16.71 7.93 21.00
CA ALA A 175 17.84 7.10 20.55
C ALA A 175 17.38 5.80 19.86
N ASN A 176 16.11 5.44 19.97
CA ASN A 176 15.56 4.18 19.49
C ASN A 176 14.53 4.33 18.37
N LEU A 177 14.32 5.56 17.88
CA LEU A 177 13.44 5.86 16.76
C LEU A 177 14.19 6.64 15.69
N ASP A 178 14.06 6.23 14.45
CA ASP A 178 14.62 6.90 13.27
C ASP A 178 13.47 7.23 12.29
N PRO A 179 13.06 8.50 12.19
CA PRO A 179 12.00 8.91 11.29
C PRO A 179 12.54 8.95 9.86
N VAL A 180 12.24 7.94 9.06
CA VAL A 180 12.74 7.81 7.70
C VAL A 180 11.72 8.17 6.63
N GLY A 181 10.43 8.14 6.96
CA GLY A 181 9.36 8.36 5.98
C GLY A 181 8.14 9.10 6.52
N MET A 182 7.28 9.44 5.59
CA MET A 182 5.92 9.92 5.83
C MET A 182 4.99 9.18 4.90
N HIS A 183 3.83 8.77 5.42
CA HIS A 183 2.85 7.96 4.71
C HIS A 183 1.48 8.64 4.70
N CYS A 184 0.76 8.49 3.59
CA CYS A 184 -0.67 8.78 3.53
C CYS A 184 -1.38 7.73 2.67
N HIS A 185 -2.65 7.52 2.95
CA HIS A 185 -3.52 6.69 2.12
C HIS A 185 -4.96 7.17 2.30
N ILE A 186 -5.56 7.74 1.28
CA ILE A 186 -6.83 8.44 1.40
C ILE A 186 -8.05 7.61 1.03
N GLY A 187 -7.86 6.44 0.43
CA GLY A 187 -8.96 5.56 0.07
C GLY A 187 -8.59 4.50 -0.94
N SER A 188 -9.62 3.82 -1.41
CA SER A 188 -9.53 2.74 -2.39
C SER A 188 -10.46 3.04 -3.56
N GLN A 189 -10.21 2.45 -4.73
CA GLN A 189 -10.98 2.66 -5.96
C GLN A 189 -11.08 4.15 -6.33
N LEU A 190 -9.93 4.84 -6.30
CA LEU A 190 -9.83 6.26 -6.66
C LEU A 190 -9.88 6.40 -8.19
N THR A 191 -10.80 7.24 -8.65
CA THR A 191 -11.00 7.57 -10.07
C THR A 191 -10.86 9.08 -10.34
N GLN A 192 -10.62 9.87 -9.28
CA GLN A 192 -10.45 11.32 -9.35
C GLN A 192 -9.03 11.71 -8.96
N LEU A 193 -8.39 12.51 -9.79
CA LEU A 193 -7.00 12.95 -9.58
C LEU A 193 -6.87 14.07 -8.54
N GLN A 194 -7.87 14.94 -8.43
CA GLN A 194 -7.81 16.13 -7.58
C GLN A 194 -7.56 15.82 -6.09
N PRO A 195 -8.26 14.85 -5.46
CA PRO A 195 -7.99 14.50 -4.07
C PRO A 195 -6.55 14.01 -3.84
N ILE A 196 -5.97 13.33 -4.82
CA ILE A 196 -4.58 12.85 -4.77
C ILE A 196 -3.63 14.05 -4.78
N LYS A 197 -3.81 15.00 -5.70
CA LYS A 197 -2.99 16.22 -5.78
C LYS A 197 -3.01 17.01 -4.48
N GLU A 198 -4.19 17.23 -3.90
CA GLU A 198 -4.35 17.97 -2.65
C GLU A 198 -3.67 17.25 -1.49
N SER A 199 -3.85 15.93 -1.38
CA SER A 199 -3.22 15.12 -0.33
C SER A 199 -1.70 15.15 -0.41
N VAL A 200 -1.14 14.96 -1.60
CA VAL A 200 0.31 14.99 -1.82
C VAL A 200 0.88 16.36 -1.52
N LYS A 201 0.19 17.45 -1.89
CA LYS A 201 0.61 18.80 -1.54
C LYS A 201 0.71 19.00 -0.03
N ILE A 202 -0.31 18.60 0.72
CA ILE A 202 -0.32 18.71 2.19
C ILE A 202 0.84 17.91 2.81
N ILE A 203 1.05 16.69 2.36
CA ILE A 203 2.12 15.81 2.85
C ILE A 203 3.50 16.41 2.54
N THR A 204 3.74 16.88 1.33
CA THR A 204 5.03 17.45 0.96
C THR A 204 5.32 18.79 1.62
N ASP A 205 4.30 19.60 1.88
CA ASP A 205 4.44 20.81 2.68
C ASP A 205 4.86 20.48 4.13
N LEU A 206 4.31 19.41 4.71
CA LEU A 206 4.73 18.92 6.02
C LEU A 206 6.17 18.37 5.99
N VAL A 207 6.57 17.64 4.95
CA VAL A 207 7.96 17.17 4.76
C VAL A 207 8.94 18.36 4.75
N ARG A 208 8.59 19.46 4.03
CA ARG A 208 9.41 20.68 4.01
C ARG A 208 9.50 21.35 5.36
N ASN A 209 8.39 21.43 6.09
CA ASN A 209 8.36 21.99 7.45
C ASN A 209 9.26 21.17 8.39
N LEU A 210 9.24 19.87 8.30
CA LEU A 210 10.12 18.99 9.09
C LEU A 210 11.60 19.18 8.72
N LYS A 211 11.92 19.29 7.44
CA LYS A 211 13.28 19.58 6.97
C LYS A 211 13.80 20.89 7.53
N ALA A 212 12.96 21.94 7.63
CA ALA A 212 13.33 23.24 8.20
C ALA A 212 13.77 23.13 9.68
N ILE A 213 13.27 22.16 10.42
CA ILE A 213 13.68 21.86 11.80
C ILE A 213 14.66 20.69 11.89
N LYS A 214 15.32 20.35 10.78
CA LYS A 214 16.35 19.30 10.69
C LYS A 214 15.85 17.88 10.96
N ILE A 215 14.64 17.59 10.53
CA ILE A 215 14.09 16.23 10.42
C ILE A 215 13.99 15.94 8.93
N GLU A 216 14.99 15.23 8.41
CA GLU A 216 15.11 14.89 6.98
C GLU A 216 14.58 13.47 6.75
N LEU A 217 13.51 13.37 5.95
CA LEU A 217 12.93 12.10 5.56
C LEU A 217 13.54 11.61 4.24
N SER A 218 13.67 10.30 4.11
CA SER A 218 14.17 9.65 2.90
C SER A 218 13.05 9.13 1.99
N PHE A 219 11.85 8.93 2.54
CA PHE A 219 10.72 8.33 1.85
C PHE A 219 9.45 9.17 2.02
N VAL A 220 8.70 9.29 0.93
CA VAL A 220 7.30 9.70 0.96
C VAL A 220 6.47 8.61 0.32
N ASP A 221 5.62 8.00 1.12
CA ASP A 221 4.70 6.95 0.73
C ASP A 221 3.31 7.56 0.50
N VAL A 222 2.90 7.57 -0.74
CA VAL A 222 1.61 8.15 -1.15
C VAL A 222 0.45 7.16 -1.08
N GLY A 223 0.72 5.96 -0.55
CA GLY A 223 -0.26 4.90 -0.43
C GLY A 223 -0.62 4.25 -1.77
N GLY A 224 -1.77 3.63 -1.77
CA GLY A 224 -2.35 3.02 -2.96
C GLY A 224 -3.65 3.73 -3.36
N GLY A 225 -4.60 2.91 -3.80
CA GLY A 225 -5.95 3.37 -4.05
C GLY A 225 -6.32 3.54 -5.51
N LEU A 226 -5.37 3.46 -6.46
CA LEU A 226 -5.70 3.49 -7.89
C LEU A 226 -6.79 2.46 -8.20
N GLY A 227 -7.84 2.92 -8.88
CA GLY A 227 -9.00 2.12 -9.24
C GLY A 227 -8.77 1.19 -10.42
N ILE A 228 -9.73 0.30 -10.62
CA ILE A 228 -9.85 -0.56 -11.80
C ILE A 228 -11.25 -0.41 -12.41
N VAL A 229 -11.41 -0.89 -13.63
CA VAL A 229 -12.73 -0.95 -14.27
C VAL A 229 -13.50 -2.16 -13.76
N TYR A 230 -14.66 -1.92 -13.14
CA TYR A 230 -15.66 -2.93 -12.82
C TYR A 230 -16.77 -2.98 -13.85
N LYS A 231 -17.18 -1.81 -14.37
CA LYS A 231 -18.24 -1.66 -15.36
C LYS A 231 -17.88 -0.65 -16.43
N ASP A 232 -17.92 0.63 -16.09
CA ASP A 232 -17.78 1.77 -16.99
C ASP A 232 -16.95 2.92 -16.40
N GLU A 233 -16.18 2.64 -15.35
CA GLU A 233 -15.36 3.66 -14.72
C GLU A 233 -14.27 4.17 -15.67
N THR A 234 -14.10 5.49 -15.70
CA THR A 234 -12.93 6.12 -16.30
C THR A 234 -11.79 6.15 -15.28
N LEU A 235 -10.69 5.52 -15.62
CA LEU A 235 -9.53 5.43 -14.74
C LEU A 235 -8.63 6.67 -14.86
N ILE A 236 -7.89 6.94 -13.79
CA ILE A 236 -6.81 7.91 -13.79
C ILE A 236 -5.68 7.37 -14.69
N ASP A 237 -5.19 8.20 -15.61
CA ASP A 237 -3.99 7.88 -16.38
C ASP A 237 -2.77 7.80 -15.45
N THR A 238 -1.95 6.76 -15.58
CA THR A 238 -0.81 6.52 -14.69
C THR A 238 0.29 7.58 -14.81
N ASN A 239 0.47 8.17 -15.98
CA ASN A 239 1.43 9.26 -16.17
C ASN A 239 0.92 10.56 -15.53
N GLU A 240 -0.38 10.87 -15.67
CA GLU A 240 -0.99 12.03 -14.99
C GLU A 240 -0.94 11.85 -13.48
N TYR A 241 -1.21 10.63 -12.98
CA TYR A 241 -1.05 10.28 -11.56
C TYR A 241 0.37 10.54 -11.07
N ALA A 242 1.36 9.97 -11.74
CA ALA A 242 2.76 10.16 -11.39
C ALA A 242 3.19 11.62 -11.45
N GLN A 243 2.83 12.34 -12.50
CA GLN A 243 3.14 13.75 -12.65
C GLN A 243 2.56 14.59 -11.53
N SER A 244 1.33 14.34 -11.13
CA SER A 244 0.66 15.05 -10.02
C SER A 244 1.38 14.89 -8.68
N ILE A 245 2.08 13.76 -8.49
CA ILE A 245 2.91 13.49 -7.32
C ILE A 245 4.27 14.15 -7.48
N LEU A 246 4.93 13.93 -8.63
CA LEU A 246 6.29 14.39 -8.89
C LEU A 246 6.44 15.92 -8.85
N GLU A 247 5.46 16.67 -9.33
CA GLU A 247 5.47 18.14 -9.31
C GLU A 247 5.53 18.74 -7.90
N ASN A 248 5.03 18.00 -6.89
CA ASN A 248 5.10 18.39 -5.49
C ASN A 248 6.44 18.03 -4.80
N MET A 249 7.29 17.23 -5.45
CA MET A 249 8.54 16.73 -4.88
C MET A 249 9.76 17.59 -5.21
N PHE A 250 9.56 18.71 -5.88
CA PHE A 250 10.67 19.59 -6.29
C PHE A 250 11.50 20.04 -5.07
N GLY A 251 12.82 19.91 -5.20
CA GLY A 251 13.77 20.30 -4.13
C GLY A 251 13.85 19.33 -2.95
N LEU A 252 13.17 18.19 -3.00
CA LEU A 252 13.26 17.13 -2.00
C LEU A 252 14.07 15.95 -2.55
N ASP A 253 15.07 15.49 -1.80
CA ASP A 253 15.83 14.26 -2.11
C ASP A 253 15.19 13.07 -1.38
N ILE A 254 14.11 12.56 -1.96
CA ILE A 254 13.32 11.48 -1.39
C ILE A 254 13.04 10.40 -2.44
N THR A 255 12.85 9.18 -1.98
CA THR A 255 12.28 8.07 -2.75
C THR A 255 10.77 8.06 -2.57
N ILE A 256 10.04 8.02 -3.69
CA ILE A 256 8.58 7.92 -3.68
C ILE A 256 8.19 6.45 -3.54
N ILE A 257 7.25 6.16 -2.65
CA ILE A 257 6.66 4.84 -2.49
C ILE A 257 5.19 4.91 -2.89
N CYS A 258 4.74 3.93 -3.67
CA CYS A 258 3.33 3.67 -3.97
C CYS A 258 2.96 2.28 -3.50
N GLU A 259 1.76 2.12 -2.97
CA GLU A 259 1.26 0.86 -2.40
C GLU A 259 0.04 0.31 -3.17
N PRO A 260 0.18 0.04 -4.49
CA PRO A 260 -0.93 -0.46 -5.28
C PRO A 260 -1.28 -1.89 -4.87
N GLY A 261 -2.57 -2.14 -4.68
CA GLY A 261 -3.10 -3.49 -4.45
C GLY A 261 -4.02 -3.90 -5.58
N ARG A 262 -5.25 -3.42 -5.53
CA ARG A 262 -6.30 -3.70 -6.52
C ARG A 262 -5.84 -3.41 -7.96
N PHE A 263 -5.17 -2.29 -8.19
CA PHE A 263 -4.65 -1.91 -9.50
C PHE A 263 -3.77 -2.98 -10.12
N MET A 264 -2.94 -3.66 -9.30
CA MET A 264 -2.03 -4.70 -9.80
C MET A 264 -2.75 -6.01 -10.18
N VAL A 265 -3.71 -6.44 -9.38
CA VAL A 265 -4.22 -7.82 -9.44
C VAL A 265 -5.72 -7.94 -9.73
N GLY A 266 -6.48 -6.86 -9.61
CA GLY A 266 -7.94 -6.91 -9.66
C GLY A 266 -8.50 -7.52 -10.94
N ASN A 267 -8.01 -7.10 -12.08
CA ASN A 267 -8.47 -7.58 -13.40
C ASN A 267 -7.61 -8.74 -13.95
N SER A 268 -6.63 -9.22 -13.18
CA SER A 268 -5.84 -10.39 -13.55
C SER A 268 -6.51 -11.71 -13.19
N GLY A 269 -7.45 -11.69 -12.24
CA GLY A 269 -8.11 -12.87 -11.71
C GLY A 269 -9.43 -13.19 -12.42
N THR A 270 -9.61 -14.45 -12.79
CA THR A 270 -10.88 -14.96 -13.34
C THR A 270 -11.31 -16.17 -12.51
N PHE A 271 -12.55 -16.14 -12.02
CA PHE A 271 -13.17 -17.28 -11.35
C PHE A 271 -13.81 -18.20 -12.40
N VAL A 272 -13.40 -19.46 -12.42
CA VAL A 272 -13.90 -20.47 -13.33
C VAL A 272 -14.70 -21.49 -12.54
N THR A 273 -15.96 -21.69 -12.92
CA THR A 273 -16.86 -22.66 -12.30
C THR A 273 -17.72 -23.36 -13.36
N LYS A 274 -18.35 -24.46 -12.97
CA LYS A 274 -19.26 -25.22 -13.82
C LYS A 274 -20.68 -25.09 -13.30
N VAL A 275 -21.62 -24.83 -14.18
CA VAL A 275 -23.05 -24.93 -13.88
C VAL A 275 -23.40 -26.40 -13.63
N LEU A 276 -23.90 -26.68 -12.42
CA LEU A 276 -24.30 -28.00 -12.01
C LEU A 276 -25.79 -28.24 -12.31
N TYR A 277 -26.62 -27.28 -11.95
CA TYR A 277 -28.07 -27.36 -12.05
C TYR A 277 -28.69 -26.01 -12.34
N GLU A 278 -29.89 -26.03 -12.87
CA GLU A 278 -30.80 -24.89 -12.94
C GLU A 278 -32.09 -25.22 -12.21
N LYS A 279 -32.63 -24.25 -11.52
CA LYS A 279 -33.96 -24.38 -10.89
C LYS A 279 -34.75 -23.07 -10.98
N VAL A 280 -36.06 -23.18 -10.99
CA VAL A 280 -37.00 -22.06 -10.99
C VAL A 280 -37.88 -22.15 -9.77
N ASN A 281 -37.96 -21.04 -9.02
CA ASN A 281 -38.93 -20.87 -7.93
C ASN A 281 -39.77 -19.62 -8.21
N GLY A 282 -41.04 -19.81 -8.44
CA GLY A 282 -41.91 -18.75 -8.92
C GLY A 282 -41.39 -18.20 -10.26
N ASN A 283 -41.14 -16.90 -10.34
CA ASN A 283 -40.60 -16.24 -11.54
C ASN A 283 -39.08 -16.06 -11.54
N LYS A 284 -38.40 -16.63 -10.56
CA LYS A 284 -36.94 -16.45 -10.42
C LYS A 284 -36.17 -17.71 -10.82
N ARG A 285 -35.24 -17.56 -11.80
CA ARG A 285 -34.34 -18.61 -12.23
C ARG A 285 -33.05 -18.53 -11.42
N PHE A 286 -32.57 -19.66 -10.95
CA PHE A 286 -31.32 -19.85 -10.22
C PHE A 286 -30.40 -20.75 -11.01
N VAL A 287 -29.16 -20.34 -11.14
CA VAL A 287 -28.07 -21.14 -11.72
C VAL A 287 -27.15 -21.53 -10.57
N ILE A 288 -27.03 -22.85 -10.34
CA ILE A 288 -26.24 -23.39 -9.24
C ILE A 288 -24.88 -23.86 -9.78
#